data_a57b2cf1577da54a7eef36e5696991ed
#
_entry.id   a57b2cf1577da54a7eef36e5696991ed
#
_cell.length_a   1.000
_cell.length_b   1.000
_cell.length_c   1.000
_cell.angle_alpha   90.00
_cell.angle_beta   90.00
_cell.angle_gamma   90.00
#
_symmetry.space_group_name_H-M   'P 1'
#
loop_
_entity.id
_entity.type
_entity.pdbx_description
1 polymer ?
#
loop_
_entity_poly.entity_id
_entity_poly.type
_entity_poly.pdbx_seq_one_letter_code
_entity_poly.pdbx_strand_id
1 'polypeptide(L)'
;MRLNIFDVEHGACAILSDGYGKVSVIDCGHNATTGWLPGSYLRNQGITDVQGLIVTNYDEDHVSGIRNLFQQTNVHRIYRNMAVSPGLVRYIKSETGMGPGIDFLVSSAQQSSGYGTVGYADMGMHGIEFEVFHNLPSEFDDENNL
;
A
#
# COMPACT_ATOMS: atom_id res chain seq x y z
N MET A 1 -0.72 -1.10 20.89
CA MET A 1 -1.14 -0.83 19.50
C MET A 1 -1.30 0.67 19.30
N ARG A 2 -0.82 1.22 18.19
CA ARG A 2 -0.97 2.63 17.83
C ARG A 2 -1.21 2.76 16.33
N LEU A 3 -2.25 3.49 15.94
CA LEU A 3 -2.52 3.87 14.55
C LEU A 3 -2.23 5.37 14.40
N ASN A 4 -1.38 5.73 13.45
CA ASN A 4 -1.14 7.10 13.03
C ASN A 4 -1.72 7.28 11.62
N ILE A 5 -2.54 8.29 11.43
CA ILE A 5 -3.11 8.69 10.14
C ILE A 5 -2.42 9.98 9.73
N PHE A 6 -1.98 10.07 8.50
CA PHE A 6 -1.22 11.21 7.98
C PHE A 6 -2.04 12.01 6.98
N ASP A 7 -1.90 13.32 7.03
CA ASP A 7 -2.40 14.20 6.00
C ASP A 7 -1.49 14.09 4.76
N VAL A 8 -2.00 13.47 3.73
CA VAL A 8 -1.34 13.27 2.44
C VAL A 8 -2.13 13.92 1.30
N GLU A 9 -2.86 14.98 1.62
CA GLU A 9 -3.71 15.74 0.70
C GLU A 9 -4.92 14.92 0.24
N HIS A 10 -4.91 14.39 -0.99
CA HIS A 10 -6.07 13.69 -1.57
C HIS A 10 -6.07 12.19 -1.30
N GLY A 11 -4.94 11.61 -0.95
CA GLY A 11 -4.79 10.18 -0.82
C GLY A 11 -4.95 9.65 0.60
N ALA A 12 -4.33 8.52 0.84
CA ALA A 12 -4.32 7.88 2.14
C ALA A 12 -2.92 7.40 2.54
N CYS A 13 -2.61 7.53 3.81
CA CYS A 13 -1.48 6.87 4.44
C CYS A 13 -1.74 6.72 5.94
N ALA A 14 -1.68 5.48 6.43
CA ALA A 14 -1.72 5.23 7.85
C ALA A 14 -0.63 4.22 8.24
N ILE A 15 -0.08 4.39 9.44
CA ILE A 15 0.97 3.53 9.99
C ILE A 15 0.46 2.91 11.29
N LEU A 16 0.43 1.59 11.32
CA LEU A 16 0.03 0.79 12.46
C LEU A 16 1.24 0.17 13.14
N SER A 17 1.37 0.36 14.45
CA SER A 17 2.40 -0.24 15.29
C SER A 17 1.78 -1.12 16.36
N ASP A 18 2.35 -2.31 16.56
CA ASP A 18 1.91 -3.23 17.62
C ASP A 18 2.42 -2.85 19.02
N GLY A 19 3.34 -1.92 19.11
CA GLY A 19 3.99 -1.54 20.38
C GLY A 19 5.17 -2.43 20.78
N TYR A 20 5.48 -3.45 19.99
CA TYR A 20 6.62 -4.38 20.18
C TYR A 20 7.68 -4.23 19.09
N GLY A 21 7.59 -3.15 18.32
CA GLY A 21 8.57 -2.81 17.29
C GLY A 21 8.19 -3.24 15.88
N LYS A 22 7.03 -3.89 15.66
CA LYS A 22 6.54 -4.22 14.34
C LYS A 22 5.60 -3.15 13.82
N VAL A 23 5.73 -2.85 12.54
CA VAL A 23 4.98 -1.80 11.86
C VAL A 23 4.42 -2.33 10.55
N SER A 24 3.20 -1.92 10.22
CA SER A 24 2.57 -2.09 8.91
C SER A 24 2.05 -0.75 8.40
N VAL A 25 1.95 -0.63 7.10
CA VAL A 25 1.51 0.59 6.40
C VAL A 25 0.22 0.28 5.64
N ILE A 26 -0.79 1.13 5.78
CA ILE A 26 -2.05 1.08 5.03
C ILE A 26 -2.03 2.27 4.08
N ASP A 27 -1.94 1.99 2.81
CA ASP A 27 -1.63 2.92 1.75
C ASP A 27 -0.34 3.72 2.02
N CYS A 28 0.19 4.35 1.03
CA CYS A 28 1.46 5.05 1.15
C CYS A 28 1.48 6.32 0.26
N GLY A 29 0.39 7.07 0.29
CA GLY A 29 0.35 8.40 -0.28
C GLY A 29 1.42 9.30 0.33
N HIS A 30 1.76 10.38 -0.35
CA HIS A 30 2.69 11.40 0.14
C HIS A 30 2.03 12.78 0.15
N ASN A 31 2.59 13.71 0.90
CA ASN A 31 2.15 15.11 0.88
C ASN A 31 3.14 15.91 0.03
N ALA A 32 2.71 16.32 -1.17
CA ALA A 32 3.56 17.04 -2.12
C ALA A 32 3.88 18.46 -1.64
N THR A 33 2.94 19.12 -0.96
CA THR A 33 3.11 20.50 -0.46
C THR A 33 4.16 20.57 0.64
N THR A 34 4.16 19.62 1.57
CA THR A 34 5.13 19.61 2.69
C THR A 34 6.38 18.79 2.39
N GLY A 35 6.38 18.00 1.32
CA GLY A 35 7.43 17.04 1.01
C GLY A 35 7.45 15.82 1.95
N TRP A 36 6.35 15.56 2.67
CA TRP A 36 6.29 14.42 3.57
C TRP A 36 6.18 13.10 2.79
N LEU A 37 7.00 12.14 3.17
CA LEU A 37 7.09 10.81 2.54
C LEU A 37 7.10 9.71 3.60
N PRO A 38 6.33 8.63 3.43
CA PRO A 38 6.16 7.59 4.45
C PRO A 38 7.46 6.85 4.80
N GLY A 39 8.26 6.50 3.83
CA GLY A 39 9.53 5.79 4.07
C GLY A 39 10.53 6.67 4.81
N SER A 40 10.66 7.92 4.41
CA SER A 40 11.52 8.90 5.10
C SER A 40 11.06 9.13 6.55
N TYR A 41 9.76 9.21 6.76
CA TYR A 41 9.21 9.32 8.12
C TYR A 41 9.59 8.11 8.98
N LEU A 42 9.36 6.89 8.48
CA LEU A 42 9.71 5.65 9.20
C LEU A 42 11.20 5.57 9.50
N ARG A 43 12.05 5.87 8.50
CA ARG A 43 13.50 5.87 8.68
C ARG A 43 13.95 6.84 9.75
N ASN A 44 13.37 8.04 9.80
CA ASN A 44 13.67 9.04 10.84
C ASN A 44 13.21 8.61 12.23
N GLN A 45 12.24 7.68 12.34
CA GLN A 45 11.84 7.05 13.60
C GLN A 45 12.70 5.82 13.95
N GLY A 46 13.73 5.50 13.15
CA GLY A 46 14.57 4.32 13.34
C GLY A 46 13.91 3.01 12.88
N ILE A 47 12.80 3.09 12.15
CA ILE A 47 12.08 1.91 11.66
C ILE A 47 12.59 1.57 10.26
N THR A 48 13.15 0.37 10.14
CA THR A 48 13.74 -0.14 8.89
C THR A 48 12.95 -1.30 8.28
N ASP A 49 12.05 -1.90 9.06
CA ASP A 49 11.30 -3.08 8.64
C ASP A 49 9.80 -2.84 8.74
N VAL A 50 9.11 -3.07 7.64
CA VAL A 50 7.66 -2.98 7.50
C VAL A 50 7.10 -4.36 7.22
N GLN A 51 6.25 -4.87 8.11
CA GLN A 51 5.71 -6.23 8.03
C GLN A 51 4.81 -6.40 6.80
N GLY A 52 4.07 -5.36 6.45
CA GLY A 52 3.23 -5.35 5.26
C GLY A 52 2.81 -3.95 4.85
N LEU A 53 2.68 -3.76 3.54
CA LEU A 53 1.96 -2.66 2.93
C LEU A 53 0.60 -3.20 2.49
N ILE A 54 -0.48 -2.62 3.00
CA ILE A 54 -1.85 -2.88 2.56
C ILE A 54 -2.21 -1.80 1.56
N VAL A 55 -2.56 -2.18 0.34
CA VAL A 55 -3.02 -1.27 -0.71
C VAL A 55 -4.53 -1.40 -0.81
N THR A 56 -5.23 -0.32 -0.50
CA THR A 56 -6.70 -0.29 -0.47
C THR A 56 -7.30 0.16 -1.80
N ASN A 57 -6.55 0.94 -2.59
CA ASN A 57 -6.99 1.45 -3.89
C ASN A 57 -5.80 1.54 -4.87
N TYR A 58 -6.06 1.43 -6.18
CA TYR A 58 -5.08 1.58 -7.25
C TYR A 58 -5.03 3.00 -7.85
N ASP A 59 -5.34 4.01 -7.03
CA ASP A 59 -5.13 5.40 -7.41
C ASP A 59 -3.74 5.89 -6.98
N GLU A 60 -3.17 6.80 -7.77
CA GLU A 60 -1.79 7.28 -7.57
C GLU A 60 -1.59 7.87 -6.17
N ASP A 61 -2.55 8.60 -5.65
CA ASP A 61 -2.49 9.25 -4.35
C ASP A 61 -2.49 8.28 -3.16
N HIS A 62 -2.92 7.03 -3.37
CA HIS A 62 -2.80 5.93 -2.41
C HIS A 62 -1.41 5.26 -2.41
N VAL A 63 -0.66 5.38 -3.50
CA VAL A 63 0.62 4.67 -3.68
C VAL A 63 1.78 5.59 -4.10
N SER A 64 1.57 6.88 -4.16
CA SER A 64 2.55 7.86 -4.67
C SER A 64 3.88 7.88 -3.92
N GLY A 65 3.90 7.51 -2.64
CA GLY A 65 5.10 7.37 -1.81
C GLY A 65 5.74 5.98 -1.82
N ILE A 66 5.20 5.02 -2.60
CA ILE A 66 5.64 3.61 -2.54
C ILE A 66 7.13 3.43 -2.85
N ARG A 67 7.66 4.14 -3.83
CA ARG A 67 9.09 4.07 -4.17
C ARG A 67 9.96 4.51 -3.01
N ASN A 68 9.59 5.59 -2.33
CA ASN A 68 10.29 6.06 -1.13
C ASN A 68 10.19 5.05 0.00
N LEU A 69 9.01 4.45 0.23
CA LEU A 69 8.83 3.42 1.24
C LEU A 69 9.80 2.26 1.02
N PHE A 70 9.88 1.71 -0.19
CA PHE A 70 10.78 0.61 -0.53
C PHE A 70 12.26 0.97 -0.55
N GLN A 71 12.60 2.24 -0.82
CA GLN A 71 13.99 2.71 -0.76
C GLN A 71 14.50 2.89 0.67
N GLN A 72 13.62 3.26 1.58
CA GLN A 72 13.99 3.62 2.95
C GLN A 72 13.78 2.48 3.95
N THR A 73 12.93 1.52 3.62
CA THR A 73 12.56 0.40 4.49
C THR A 73 12.53 -0.92 3.72
N ASN A 74 12.64 -2.02 4.46
CA ASN A 74 12.45 -3.37 3.96
C ASN A 74 10.97 -3.76 4.14
N VAL A 75 10.19 -3.71 3.06
CA VAL A 75 8.79 -4.12 3.06
C VAL A 75 8.71 -5.62 2.78
N HIS A 76 8.24 -6.40 3.75
CA HIS A 76 8.24 -7.86 3.67
C HIS A 76 7.12 -8.40 2.76
N ARG A 77 5.96 -7.75 2.74
CA ARG A 77 4.79 -8.19 1.95
C ARG A 77 3.98 -7.00 1.45
N ILE A 78 3.30 -7.21 0.31
CA ILE A 78 2.23 -6.31 -0.16
C ILE A 78 0.93 -7.09 -0.16
N TYR A 79 -0.08 -6.54 0.51
CA TYR A 79 -1.45 -7.03 0.52
C TYR A 79 -2.29 -6.13 -0.39
N ARG A 80 -2.96 -6.71 -1.36
CA ARG A 80 -3.76 -5.99 -2.34
C ARG A 80 -4.91 -6.87 -2.83
N ASN A 81 -5.86 -6.31 -3.52
CA ASN A 81 -6.89 -7.10 -4.18
C ASN A 81 -6.27 -7.99 -5.27
N MET A 82 -6.22 -9.29 -5.02
CA MET A 82 -5.62 -10.28 -5.93
C MET A 82 -6.50 -10.57 -7.15
N ALA A 83 -7.80 -10.21 -7.11
CA ALA A 83 -8.68 -10.30 -8.28
C ALA A 83 -8.32 -9.26 -9.36
N VAL A 84 -7.64 -8.17 -8.97
CA VAL A 84 -7.13 -7.14 -9.87
C VAL A 84 -5.74 -7.51 -10.36
N SER A 85 -5.67 -8.04 -11.57
CA SER A 85 -4.39 -8.38 -12.18
C SER A 85 -3.61 -7.13 -12.60
N PRO A 86 -2.26 -7.19 -12.65
CA PRO A 86 -1.45 -6.11 -13.22
C PRO A 86 -1.85 -5.69 -14.64
N GLY A 87 -2.31 -6.64 -15.45
CA GLY A 87 -2.82 -6.38 -16.81
C GLY A 87 -4.13 -5.59 -16.79
N LEU A 88 -5.01 -5.90 -15.85
CA LEU A 88 -6.29 -5.19 -15.68
C LEU A 88 -6.05 -3.73 -15.25
N VAL A 89 -5.14 -3.49 -14.29
CA VAL A 89 -4.78 -2.12 -13.89
C VAL A 89 -4.26 -1.33 -15.09
N ARG A 90 -3.34 -1.90 -15.87
CA ARG A 90 -2.82 -1.24 -17.08
C ARG A 90 -3.91 -0.94 -18.10
N TYR A 91 -4.85 -1.85 -18.28
CA TYR A 91 -5.98 -1.67 -19.20
C TYR A 91 -6.87 -0.51 -18.74
N ILE A 92 -7.33 -0.52 -17.49
CA ILE A 92 -8.22 0.51 -16.95
C ILE A 92 -7.54 1.88 -16.93
N LYS A 93 -6.27 1.95 -16.54
CA LYS A 93 -5.49 3.21 -16.50
C LYS A 93 -4.90 3.62 -17.86
N SER A 94 -5.25 2.92 -18.96
CA SER A 94 -4.68 3.21 -20.29
C SER A 94 -5.08 4.58 -20.83
N GLU A 95 -6.25 5.09 -20.48
CA GLU A 95 -6.77 6.37 -20.96
C GLU A 95 -6.27 7.55 -20.09
N THR A 96 -6.24 7.37 -18.79
CA THR A 96 -5.84 8.42 -17.82
C THR A 96 -4.36 8.43 -17.50
N GLY A 97 -3.69 7.32 -17.80
CA GLY A 97 -2.28 7.09 -17.52
C GLY A 97 -2.03 6.56 -16.11
N MET A 98 -0.92 5.83 -15.96
CA MET A 98 -0.45 5.39 -14.66
C MET A 98 0.56 6.39 -14.11
N GLY A 99 0.35 6.81 -12.87
CA GLY A 99 1.37 7.53 -12.13
C GLY A 99 2.56 6.62 -11.75
N PRO A 100 3.67 7.20 -11.31
CA PRO A 100 4.89 6.45 -10.99
C PRO A 100 4.71 5.48 -9.80
N GLY A 101 3.79 5.74 -8.88
CA GLY A 101 3.47 4.85 -7.77
C GLY A 101 2.74 3.60 -8.24
N ILE A 102 1.70 3.77 -9.06
CA ILE A 102 0.95 2.65 -9.66
C ILE A 102 1.88 1.80 -10.54
N ASP A 103 2.71 2.43 -11.38
CA ASP A 103 3.66 1.71 -12.22
C ASP A 103 4.63 0.86 -11.40
N PHE A 104 5.15 1.39 -10.30
CA PHE A 104 5.99 0.64 -9.38
C PHE A 104 5.24 -0.54 -8.75
N LEU A 105 4.03 -0.31 -8.22
CA LEU A 105 3.20 -1.36 -7.62
C LEU A 105 2.92 -2.50 -8.61
N VAL A 106 2.48 -2.16 -9.82
CA VAL A 106 2.14 -3.13 -10.87
C VAL A 106 3.38 -3.93 -11.32
N SER A 107 4.53 -3.27 -11.46
CA SER A 107 5.78 -3.92 -11.82
C SER A 107 6.28 -4.83 -10.70
N SER A 108 6.18 -4.39 -9.45
CA SER A 108 6.54 -5.20 -8.28
C SER A 108 5.63 -6.42 -8.13
N ALA A 109 4.33 -6.27 -8.39
CA ALA A 109 3.36 -7.35 -8.34
C ALA A 109 3.60 -8.46 -9.38
N GLN A 110 4.27 -8.14 -10.49
CA GLN A 110 4.65 -9.14 -11.51
C GLN A 110 5.87 -9.95 -11.09
N GLN A 111 6.76 -9.40 -10.30
CA GLN A 111 8.05 -10.00 -9.95
C GLN A 111 8.01 -10.93 -8.75
N SER A 112 6.96 -10.88 -7.95
CA SER A 112 6.89 -11.63 -6.71
C SER A 112 5.65 -12.51 -6.59
N SER A 113 5.91 -13.78 -6.36
CA SER A 113 4.94 -14.83 -6.06
C SER A 113 4.41 -14.81 -4.61
N GLY A 114 4.70 -13.76 -3.84
CA GLY A 114 4.50 -13.72 -2.39
C GLY A 114 3.52 -12.68 -1.86
N TYR A 115 2.72 -12.06 -2.71
CA TYR A 115 1.76 -11.07 -2.24
C TYR A 115 0.49 -11.73 -1.71
N GLY A 116 0.01 -11.17 -0.60
CA GLY A 116 -1.02 -11.68 0.22
C GLY A 116 -2.30 -12.08 -0.49
N THR A 117 -2.92 -13.06 0.10
CA THR A 117 -4.21 -13.57 -0.31
C THR A 117 -5.32 -12.66 0.18
N VAL A 118 -6.40 -12.69 -0.57
CA VAL A 118 -7.69 -12.16 -0.16
C VAL A 118 -8.14 -12.80 1.16
N GLY A 119 -8.63 -12.00 2.09
CA GLY A 119 -9.13 -12.47 3.36
C GLY A 119 -8.19 -12.15 4.52
N TYR A 120 -8.04 -13.08 5.43
CA TYR A 120 -7.21 -12.91 6.62
C TYR A 120 -5.73 -12.71 6.27
N ALA A 121 -5.14 -11.66 6.81
CA ALA A 121 -3.74 -11.33 6.63
C ALA A 121 -3.01 -11.41 7.98
N ASP A 122 -2.23 -12.46 8.19
CA ASP A 122 -1.29 -12.53 9.32
C ASP A 122 0.00 -11.81 8.95
N MET A 123 0.19 -10.63 9.52
CA MET A 123 1.41 -9.84 9.38
C MET A 123 2.41 -10.12 10.51
N GLY A 124 2.14 -11.11 11.35
CA GLY A 124 2.95 -11.45 12.51
C GLY A 124 3.06 -10.30 13.53
N MET A 125 2.09 -9.40 13.56
CA MET A 125 2.01 -8.30 14.53
C MET A 125 1.29 -8.76 15.78
N HIS A 126 1.84 -8.43 16.95
CA HIS A 126 1.31 -8.92 18.22
C HIS A 126 -0.07 -8.34 18.54
N GLY A 127 -1.06 -9.21 18.69
CA GLY A 127 -2.43 -8.86 19.06
C GLY A 127 -3.17 -8.02 17.99
N ILE A 128 -2.73 -8.11 16.74
CA ILE A 128 -3.37 -7.43 15.62
C ILE A 128 -3.73 -8.46 14.55
N GLU A 129 -5.00 -8.50 14.24
CA GLU A 129 -5.55 -9.28 13.14
C GLU A 129 -6.08 -8.33 12.08
N PHE A 130 -5.90 -8.70 10.81
CA PHE A 130 -6.41 -7.95 9.69
C PHE A 130 -7.43 -8.79 8.94
N GLU A 131 -8.58 -8.24 8.73
CA GLU A 131 -9.58 -8.80 7.82
C GLU A 131 -9.68 -7.88 6.62
N VAL A 132 -9.46 -8.43 5.42
CA VAL A 132 -9.42 -7.64 4.17
C VAL A 132 -10.64 -7.99 3.34
N PHE A 133 -11.47 -7.00 3.11
CA PHE A 133 -12.61 -7.07 2.19
C PHE A 133 -12.21 -6.40 0.87
N HIS A 134 -12.65 -6.96 -0.24
CA HIS A 134 -12.36 -6.43 -1.56
C HIS A 134 -13.55 -6.65 -2.50
N ASN A 135 -13.64 -5.83 -3.52
CA ASN A 135 -14.63 -5.98 -4.56
C ASN A 135 -14.32 -7.18 -5.45
N LEU A 136 -15.37 -7.86 -5.90
CA LEU A 136 -15.22 -8.92 -6.90
C LEU A 136 -15.09 -8.31 -8.30
N PRO A 137 -14.50 -9.03 -9.28
CA PRO A 137 -14.36 -8.53 -10.65
C PRO A 137 -15.67 -8.08 -11.31
N SER A 138 -16.79 -8.69 -10.94
CA SER A 138 -18.13 -8.31 -11.43
C SER A 138 -18.63 -6.96 -10.91
N GLU A 139 -17.95 -6.40 -9.92
CA GLU A 139 -18.28 -5.11 -9.28
C GLU A 139 -17.36 -3.98 -9.76
N PHE A 140 -16.40 -4.30 -10.64
CA PHE A 140 -15.48 -3.31 -11.21
C PHE A 140 -16.17 -2.58 -12.37
N ASP A 141 -16.84 -1.49 -12.06
CA ASP A 141 -17.58 -0.67 -13.04
C ASP A 141 -16.85 0.63 -13.42
N ASP A 142 -15.88 1.05 -12.61
CA ASP A 142 -15.03 2.22 -12.85
C ASP A 142 -13.66 2.11 -12.14
N GLU A 143 -12.82 3.14 -12.31
CA GLU A 143 -11.50 3.20 -11.71
C GLU A 143 -11.51 3.24 -10.18
N ASN A 144 -12.60 3.68 -9.56
CA ASN A 144 -12.70 3.86 -8.11
C ASN A 144 -13.08 2.56 -7.37
N ASN A 145 -13.44 1.50 -8.10
CA ASN A 145 -13.87 0.23 -7.53
C ASN A 145 -12.78 -0.88 -7.58
N LEU A 146 -11.53 -0.52 -7.81
CA LEU A 146 -10.43 -1.50 -7.96
C LEU A 146 -9.87 -2.00 -6.62
#